data_2b0edc2108994ad8ddd3d08ba9319ff8
#
_entry.id   2b0edc2108994ad8ddd3d08ba9319ff8
#
_cell.length_a   1.000
_cell.length_b   1.000
_cell.length_c   1.000
_cell.angle_alpha   90.00
_cell.angle_beta   90.00
_cell.angle_gamma   90.00
#
_symmetry.space_group_name_H-M   'P 1'
#
loop_
_entity.id
_entity.type
_entity.pdbx_description
1 polymer ?
#
loop_
_entity_poly.entity_id
_entity_poly.type
_entity_poly.pdbx_seq_one_letter_code
_entity_poly.pdbx_strand_id
1 'polypeptide(L)'
;MYFSQKFSFSNWLTKLYLTISFLKIIPDYKIKPISAYRTQVELKTGLRGTAFLKVEDRDLSVAFNSGEVPVLATPRVVALIEEATLDAISGSLEKNKTTVGMRIRVDHLTPISLGVNITAHAILEQVDGRRLTFSATVETEKEKLLVANATITRVMVDTEEFLASVKP
;
A
#
# COMPACT_ATOMS: atom_id res chain seq x y z
N MET A 1 8.62 44.32 -23.36
CA MET A 1 7.16 44.43 -23.22
C MET A 1 6.63 43.00 -23.04
N TYR A 2 6.52 42.56 -21.78
CA TYR A 2 6.08 41.16 -21.45
C TYR A 2 4.58 41.19 -21.15
N PHE A 3 3.80 40.46 -21.94
CA PHE A 3 2.38 40.22 -21.68
C PHE A 3 2.25 38.99 -20.76
N SER A 4 1.94 39.23 -19.49
CA SER A 4 1.54 38.25 -18.50
C SER A 4 0.07 37.91 -18.72
N GLN A 5 -0.24 36.74 -19.26
CA GLN A 5 -1.59 36.21 -19.24
C GLN A 5 -1.86 35.56 -17.88
N LYS A 6 -2.61 36.25 -17.05
CA LYS A 6 -3.23 35.70 -15.84
C LYS A 6 -4.34 34.73 -16.27
N PHE A 7 -4.12 33.44 -16.12
CA PHE A 7 -5.18 32.44 -16.19
C PHE A 7 -6.11 32.62 -14.98
N SER A 8 -7.31 33.10 -15.21
CA SER A 8 -8.34 33.29 -14.19
C SER A 8 -9.05 31.97 -13.89
N PHE A 9 -8.99 31.54 -12.62
CA PHE A 9 -9.68 30.36 -12.07
C PHE A 9 -11.21 30.39 -12.26
N SER A 10 -11.79 31.58 -12.49
CA SER A 10 -13.23 31.78 -12.71
C SER A 10 -13.75 31.18 -14.02
N ASN A 11 -12.89 31.04 -15.04
CA ASN A 11 -13.28 30.50 -16.35
C ASN A 11 -13.43 28.97 -16.36
N TRP A 12 -12.88 28.25 -15.37
CA TRP A 12 -12.95 26.79 -15.29
C TRP A 12 -14.26 26.32 -14.67
N LEU A 13 -14.71 27.01 -13.61
CA LEU A 13 -16.01 26.75 -12.97
C LEU A 13 -17.20 27.05 -13.87
N THR A 14 -17.11 28.12 -14.71
CA THR A 14 -18.17 28.47 -15.64
C THR A 14 -18.29 27.45 -16.78
N LYS A 15 -17.17 26.90 -17.27
CA LYS A 15 -17.20 25.80 -18.24
C LYS A 15 -17.75 24.50 -17.64
N LEU A 16 -17.45 24.20 -16.39
CA LEU A 16 -17.99 23.02 -15.68
C LEU A 16 -19.51 23.14 -15.47
N TYR A 17 -20.00 24.34 -15.11
CA TYR A 17 -21.45 24.59 -14.95
C TYR A 17 -22.23 24.48 -16.25
N LEU A 18 -21.69 24.97 -17.35
CA LEU A 18 -22.31 24.85 -18.67
C LEU A 18 -22.37 23.40 -19.15
N THR A 19 -21.35 22.57 -18.86
CA THR A 19 -21.34 21.14 -19.22
C THR A 19 -22.38 20.35 -18.41
N ILE A 20 -22.55 20.68 -17.13
CA ILE A 20 -23.56 20.04 -16.26
C ILE A 20 -24.99 20.45 -16.65
N SER A 21 -25.21 21.71 -17.11
CA SER A 21 -26.51 22.17 -17.59
C SER A 21 -26.92 21.54 -18.92
N PHE A 22 -25.97 21.22 -19.80
CA PHE A 22 -26.25 20.54 -21.08
C PHE A 22 -26.63 19.06 -20.90
N LEU A 23 -26.11 18.40 -19.83
CA LEU A 23 -26.42 16.99 -19.52
C LEU A 23 -27.84 16.77 -18.99
N LYS A 24 -28.56 17.83 -18.57
CA LYS A 24 -29.96 17.75 -18.14
C LYS A 24 -30.99 17.64 -19.28
N ILE A 25 -30.55 17.76 -20.53
CA ILE A 25 -31.44 17.77 -21.70
C ILE A 25 -31.61 16.38 -22.33
N ILE A 26 -30.86 15.37 -21.84
CA ILE A 26 -30.97 14.00 -22.35
C ILE A 26 -31.87 13.21 -21.36
N PRO A 27 -33.11 12.87 -21.73
CA PRO A 27 -33.95 12.00 -20.94
C PRO A 27 -33.25 10.63 -20.82
N ASP A 28 -33.13 10.08 -19.60
CA ASP A 28 -32.49 8.78 -19.28
C ASP A 28 -30.96 8.73 -19.18
N TYR A 29 -30.24 9.84 -19.15
CA TYR A 29 -28.83 9.79 -18.82
C TYR A 29 -28.59 9.56 -17.31
N LYS A 30 -28.50 8.29 -16.92
CA LYS A 30 -28.08 7.92 -15.55
C LYS A 30 -26.58 8.17 -15.41
N ILE A 31 -26.20 9.25 -14.74
CA ILE A 31 -24.80 9.48 -14.33
C ILE A 31 -24.44 8.34 -13.39
N LYS A 32 -23.64 7.39 -13.84
CA LYS A 32 -23.06 6.39 -12.95
C LYS A 32 -22.09 7.12 -12.01
N PRO A 33 -22.15 6.87 -10.70
CA PRO A 33 -21.21 7.50 -9.76
C PRO A 33 -19.76 7.17 -10.17
N ILE A 34 -18.85 8.13 -9.97
CA ILE A 34 -17.42 7.98 -10.32
C ILE A 34 -16.82 6.70 -9.70
N SER A 35 -17.35 6.24 -8.56
CA SER A 35 -17.02 4.96 -7.94
C SER A 35 -17.30 3.73 -8.84
N ALA A 36 -18.18 3.85 -9.84
CA ALA A 36 -18.47 2.77 -10.80
C ALA A 36 -17.37 2.61 -11.87
N TYR A 37 -16.45 3.56 -11.97
CA TYR A 37 -15.31 3.53 -12.91
C TYR A 37 -13.98 3.20 -12.26
N ARG A 38 -13.99 2.74 -11.00
CA ARG A 38 -12.78 2.18 -10.40
C ARG A 38 -12.49 0.87 -11.13
N THR A 39 -11.68 0.94 -12.19
CA THR A 39 -11.15 -0.25 -12.88
C THR A 39 -10.47 -1.10 -11.82
N GLN A 40 -11.03 -2.29 -11.56
CA GLN A 40 -10.38 -3.26 -10.70
C GLN A 40 -9.03 -3.58 -11.30
N VAL A 41 -7.97 -3.39 -10.52
CA VAL A 41 -6.63 -3.77 -10.94
C VAL A 41 -6.58 -5.29 -10.98
N GLU A 42 -6.17 -5.85 -12.11
CA GLU A 42 -6.05 -7.31 -12.25
C GLU A 42 -4.98 -7.83 -11.30
N LEU A 43 -5.31 -8.87 -10.52
CA LEU A 43 -4.36 -9.54 -9.64
C LEU A 43 -3.40 -10.39 -10.49
N LYS A 44 -2.20 -9.87 -10.74
CA LYS A 44 -1.16 -10.52 -11.55
C LYS A 44 0.23 -10.28 -10.98
N THR A 45 1.17 -11.11 -11.37
CA THR A 45 2.58 -10.93 -11.01
C THR A 45 3.14 -9.60 -11.51
N GLY A 46 4.13 -9.05 -10.79
CA GLY A 46 4.74 -7.76 -11.08
C GLY A 46 4.04 -6.57 -10.45
N LEU A 47 2.91 -6.74 -9.75
CA LEU A 47 2.32 -5.68 -8.93
C LEU A 47 3.32 -5.25 -7.84
N ARG A 48 3.44 -3.94 -7.64
CA ARG A 48 4.41 -3.33 -6.73
C ARG A 48 3.69 -2.48 -5.69
N GLY A 49 4.24 -2.46 -4.48
CA GLY A 49 3.76 -1.60 -3.41
C GLY A 49 4.90 -1.13 -2.53
N THR A 50 4.61 -0.08 -1.78
CA THR A 50 5.57 0.58 -0.90
C THR A 50 4.94 0.91 0.44
N ALA A 51 5.78 0.94 1.49
CA ALA A 51 5.40 1.43 2.80
C ALA A 51 6.55 2.23 3.41
N PHE A 52 6.22 3.28 4.15
CA PHE A 52 7.19 4.21 4.73
C PHE A 52 7.15 4.16 6.24
N LEU A 53 8.31 4.29 6.87
CA LEU A 53 8.44 4.41 8.31
C LEU A 53 9.54 5.43 8.65
N LYS A 54 9.20 6.39 9.51
CA LYS A 54 10.18 7.12 10.30
C LYS A 54 10.31 6.38 11.63
N VAL A 55 11.49 5.87 11.95
CA VAL A 55 11.70 5.08 13.17
C VAL A 55 11.48 5.95 14.41
N GLU A 56 10.52 5.56 15.24
CA GLU A 56 10.16 6.21 16.51
C GLU A 56 10.49 5.29 17.69
N ASP A 57 10.41 5.81 18.93
CA ASP A 57 10.71 5.03 20.15
C ASP A 57 9.91 3.73 20.26
N ARG A 58 8.64 3.75 19.83
CA ARG A 58 7.75 2.58 19.78
C ARG A 58 8.17 1.50 18.80
N ASP A 59 9.06 1.82 17.84
CA ASP A 59 9.54 0.91 16.79
C ASP A 59 10.83 0.20 17.20
N LEU A 60 11.41 0.57 18.36
CA LEU A 60 12.67 0.02 18.83
C LEU A 60 12.50 -1.36 19.49
N SER A 61 13.54 -2.17 19.41
CA SER A 61 13.55 -3.55 19.94
C SER A 61 13.23 -3.63 21.44
N VAL A 62 13.62 -2.61 22.21
CA VAL A 62 13.30 -2.51 23.65
C VAL A 62 11.80 -2.32 23.89
N ALA A 63 11.10 -1.57 23.03
CA ALA A 63 9.65 -1.39 23.12
C ALA A 63 8.87 -2.65 22.71
N PHE A 64 9.44 -3.44 21.79
CA PHE A 64 8.88 -4.72 21.35
C PHE A 64 9.25 -5.90 22.26
N ASN A 65 10.07 -5.71 23.29
CA ASN A 65 10.67 -6.78 24.09
C ASN A 65 11.37 -7.86 23.20
N SER A 66 11.92 -7.43 22.06
CA SER A 66 12.59 -8.29 21.10
C SER A 66 14.11 -8.16 21.08
N GLY A 67 14.66 -7.34 21.99
CA GLY A 67 16.09 -7.12 22.20
C GLY A 67 16.36 -6.02 23.22
N GLU A 68 17.61 -5.92 23.66
CA GLU A 68 18.06 -4.99 24.70
C GLU A 68 18.72 -3.72 24.13
N VAL A 69 19.04 -3.72 22.84
CA VAL A 69 19.70 -2.59 22.14
C VAL A 69 18.64 -1.71 21.50
N PRO A 70 18.66 -0.36 21.70
CA PRO A 70 17.64 0.55 21.18
C PRO A 70 17.81 0.83 19.68
N VAL A 71 17.58 -0.18 18.85
CA VAL A 71 17.56 -0.11 17.37
C VAL A 71 16.21 -0.58 16.84
N LEU A 72 15.93 -0.34 15.59
CA LEU A 72 14.70 -0.79 14.91
C LEU A 72 14.44 -2.29 15.15
N ALA A 73 13.26 -2.60 15.64
CA ALA A 73 12.86 -3.97 15.95
C ALA A 73 12.60 -4.80 14.68
N THR A 74 13.09 -6.03 14.62
CA THR A 74 12.78 -6.96 13.52
C THR A 74 11.28 -7.18 13.35
N PRO A 75 10.43 -7.35 14.39
CA PRO A 75 8.99 -7.40 14.23
C PRO A 75 8.39 -6.17 13.55
N ARG A 76 8.95 -4.97 13.77
CA ARG A 76 8.49 -3.76 13.09
C ARG A 76 8.87 -3.75 11.61
N VAL A 77 10.05 -4.26 11.27
CA VAL A 77 10.46 -4.47 9.87
C VAL A 77 9.50 -5.43 9.16
N VAL A 78 9.13 -6.53 9.83
CA VAL A 78 8.12 -7.48 9.32
C VAL A 78 6.80 -6.77 9.04
N ALA A 79 6.27 -6.00 9.98
CA ALA A 79 5.02 -5.26 9.81
C ALA A 79 5.10 -4.27 8.62
N LEU A 80 6.21 -3.54 8.47
CA LEU A 80 6.41 -2.62 7.35
C LEU A 80 6.42 -3.34 5.99
N ILE A 81 7.01 -4.52 5.92
CA ILE A 81 7.01 -5.36 4.72
C ILE A 81 5.57 -5.82 4.41
N GLU A 82 4.81 -6.24 5.42
CA GLU A 82 3.39 -6.63 5.24
C GLU A 82 2.55 -5.46 4.73
N GLU A 83 2.75 -4.25 5.24
CA GLU A 83 2.12 -3.02 4.74
C GLU A 83 2.40 -2.81 3.25
N ALA A 84 3.66 -2.95 2.81
CA ALA A 84 4.04 -2.82 1.41
C ALA A 84 3.39 -3.90 0.52
N THR A 85 3.21 -5.14 1.02
CA THR A 85 2.51 -6.18 0.25
C THR A 85 1.03 -5.90 0.10
N LEU A 86 0.38 -5.28 1.09
CA LEU A 86 -1.02 -4.85 1.01
C LEU A 86 -1.20 -3.72 0.01
N ASP A 87 -0.28 -2.75 0.00
CA ASP A 87 -0.25 -1.67 -0.98
C ASP A 87 -0.11 -2.22 -2.41
N ALA A 88 0.77 -3.21 -2.63
CA ALA A 88 1.00 -3.83 -3.94
C ALA A 88 -0.27 -4.41 -4.58
N ILE A 89 -1.19 -4.93 -3.79
CA ILE A 89 -2.44 -5.55 -4.27
C ILE A 89 -3.67 -4.66 -4.03
N SER A 90 -3.47 -3.41 -3.64
CA SER A 90 -4.55 -2.47 -3.38
C SER A 90 -5.44 -2.31 -4.62
N GLY A 91 -6.74 -2.57 -4.47
CA GLY A 91 -7.72 -2.52 -5.55
C GLY A 91 -7.71 -3.71 -6.51
N SER A 92 -6.89 -4.76 -6.27
CA SER A 92 -6.81 -5.97 -7.09
C SER A 92 -7.70 -7.10 -6.58
N LEU A 93 -8.23 -7.00 -5.36
CA LEU A 93 -9.09 -8.01 -4.76
C LEU A 93 -10.56 -7.62 -4.88
N GLU A 94 -11.43 -8.61 -4.88
CA GLU A 94 -12.88 -8.44 -4.76
C GLU A 94 -13.23 -7.77 -3.42
N LYS A 95 -14.38 -7.09 -3.36
CA LYS A 95 -14.76 -6.23 -2.23
C LYS A 95 -14.80 -6.94 -0.87
N ASN A 96 -15.16 -8.23 -0.85
CA ASN A 96 -15.26 -9.04 0.37
C ASN A 96 -13.98 -9.85 0.67
N LYS A 97 -12.94 -9.73 -0.16
CA LYS A 97 -11.68 -10.48 0.00
C LYS A 97 -10.56 -9.61 0.55
N THR A 98 -9.73 -10.24 1.37
CA THR A 98 -8.49 -9.69 1.89
C THR A 98 -7.39 -10.75 1.86
N THR A 99 -6.20 -10.42 2.35
CA THR A 99 -5.14 -11.40 2.53
C THR A 99 -4.62 -11.38 3.96
N VAL A 100 -4.24 -12.56 4.45
CA VAL A 100 -3.57 -12.73 5.75
C VAL A 100 -2.16 -13.27 5.54
N GLY A 101 -1.21 -12.85 6.37
CA GLY A 101 0.14 -13.38 6.38
C GLY A 101 0.13 -14.85 6.79
N MET A 102 0.85 -15.71 6.05
CA MET A 102 0.97 -17.13 6.35
C MET A 102 2.40 -17.52 6.72
N ARG A 103 3.35 -17.00 5.96
CA ARG A 103 4.78 -17.29 6.15
C ARG A 103 5.59 -16.07 5.80
N ILE A 104 6.60 -15.77 6.60
CA ILE A 104 7.60 -14.79 6.28
C ILE A 104 9.00 -15.33 6.58
N ARG A 105 9.92 -15.08 5.68
CA ARG A 105 11.35 -15.19 5.89
C ARG A 105 11.93 -13.78 5.71
N VAL A 106 12.60 -13.26 6.72
CA VAL A 106 13.26 -11.96 6.70
C VAL A 106 14.72 -12.11 7.15
N ASP A 107 15.62 -11.48 6.41
CA ASP A 107 17.00 -11.29 6.78
C ASP A 107 17.16 -9.78 7.11
N HIS A 108 17.22 -9.42 8.39
CA HIS A 108 17.44 -8.06 8.88
C HIS A 108 18.95 -7.82 8.97
N LEU A 109 19.49 -7.05 8.05
CA LEU A 109 20.93 -6.98 7.74
C LEU A 109 21.61 -5.80 8.42
N THR A 110 20.90 -4.68 8.59
CA THR A 110 21.49 -3.43 9.05
C THR A 110 20.69 -2.87 10.22
N PRO A 111 21.32 -2.63 11.39
CA PRO A 111 20.67 -1.97 12.51
C PRO A 111 20.36 -0.50 12.16
N ILE A 112 19.17 -0.04 12.48
CA ILE A 112 18.69 1.31 12.19
C ILE A 112 18.38 2.05 13.48
N SER A 113 18.86 3.28 13.58
CA SER A 113 18.67 4.13 14.75
C SER A 113 17.34 4.89 14.70
N LEU A 114 16.93 5.40 15.87
CA LEU A 114 15.82 6.34 16.03
C LEU A 114 15.93 7.52 15.05
N GLY A 115 14.80 7.93 14.46
CA GLY A 115 14.67 9.09 13.59
C GLY A 115 15.03 8.86 12.13
N VAL A 116 15.57 7.70 11.75
CA VAL A 116 15.89 7.35 10.37
C VAL A 116 14.62 7.01 9.61
N ASN A 117 14.52 7.49 8.37
CA ASN A 117 13.45 7.13 7.44
C ASN A 117 13.84 5.91 6.61
N ILE A 118 12.94 4.93 6.54
CA ILE A 118 13.10 3.72 5.75
C ILE A 118 11.87 3.47 4.88
N THR A 119 12.07 2.76 3.77
CA THR A 119 11.01 2.39 2.84
C THR A 119 11.09 0.90 2.55
N ALA A 120 9.95 0.22 2.66
CA ALA A 120 9.79 -1.13 2.15
C ALA A 120 9.23 -1.09 0.73
N HIS A 121 9.76 -1.94 -0.13
CA HIS A 121 9.29 -2.19 -1.49
C HIS A 121 8.92 -3.65 -1.61
N ALA A 122 7.71 -3.96 -2.08
CA ALA A 122 7.24 -5.32 -2.30
C ALA A 122 6.87 -5.53 -3.77
N ILE A 123 7.12 -6.73 -4.27
CA ILE A 123 6.75 -7.16 -5.63
C ILE A 123 6.01 -8.49 -5.50
N LEU A 124 4.84 -8.59 -6.13
CA LEU A 124 4.11 -9.86 -6.25
C LEU A 124 4.79 -10.74 -7.30
N GLU A 125 5.47 -11.78 -6.85
CA GLU A 125 6.24 -12.68 -7.70
C GLU A 125 5.43 -13.86 -8.23
N GLN A 126 4.48 -14.37 -7.41
CA GLN A 126 3.71 -15.55 -7.78
C GLN A 126 2.27 -15.46 -7.25
N VAL A 127 1.35 -15.89 -8.11
CA VAL A 127 -0.07 -16.13 -7.77
C VAL A 127 -0.34 -17.62 -8.01
N ASP A 128 -0.60 -18.36 -6.93
CA ASP A 128 -0.94 -19.79 -6.96
C ASP A 128 -2.27 -20.01 -6.21
N GLY A 129 -3.35 -19.98 -6.97
CA GLY A 129 -4.69 -20.01 -6.41
C GLY A 129 -4.90 -18.87 -5.41
N ARG A 130 -5.07 -19.22 -4.13
CA ARG A 130 -5.23 -18.25 -3.05
C ARG A 130 -3.91 -17.78 -2.43
N ARG A 131 -2.77 -18.36 -2.82
CA ARG A 131 -1.46 -18.01 -2.26
C ARG A 131 -0.78 -16.96 -3.12
N LEU A 132 -0.34 -15.90 -2.48
CA LEU A 132 0.39 -14.79 -3.08
C LEU A 132 1.78 -14.75 -2.46
N THR A 133 2.81 -14.91 -3.28
CA THR A 133 4.20 -14.84 -2.82
C THR A 133 4.83 -13.55 -3.30
N PHE A 134 5.44 -12.81 -2.37
CA PHE A 134 6.11 -11.54 -2.63
C PHE A 134 7.59 -11.65 -2.29
N SER A 135 8.42 -10.96 -3.07
CA SER A 135 9.73 -10.50 -2.64
C SER A 135 9.61 -9.10 -2.06
N ALA A 136 10.44 -8.77 -1.08
CA ALA A 136 10.49 -7.42 -0.53
C ALA A 136 11.91 -7.04 -0.13
N THR A 137 12.19 -5.73 -0.22
CA THR A 137 13.41 -5.09 0.28
C THR A 137 13.04 -3.91 1.15
N VAL A 138 13.85 -3.62 2.15
CA VAL A 138 13.76 -2.41 2.97
C VAL A 138 15.06 -1.64 2.84
N GLU A 139 14.97 -0.35 2.58
CA GLU A 139 16.13 0.52 2.45
C GLU A 139 15.96 1.85 3.19
N THR A 140 17.08 2.50 3.54
CA THR A 140 17.04 3.89 4.05
C THR A 140 16.74 4.86 2.91
N GLU A 141 16.02 5.96 3.19
CA GLU A 141 15.66 6.94 2.16
C GLU A 141 16.87 7.66 1.57
N LYS A 142 17.79 8.12 2.42
CA LYS A 142 18.89 9.00 2.01
C LYS A 142 20.03 8.23 1.33
N GLU A 143 20.53 7.20 1.99
CA GLU A 143 21.76 6.51 1.60
C GLU A 143 21.51 5.27 0.76
N LYS A 144 20.22 4.89 0.60
CA LYS A 144 19.80 3.66 -0.07
C LYS A 144 20.45 2.40 0.51
N LEU A 145 20.78 2.46 1.80
CA LEU A 145 21.38 1.35 2.51
C LEU A 145 20.34 0.24 2.68
N LEU A 146 20.70 -0.97 2.28
CA LEU A 146 19.84 -2.15 2.43
C LEU A 146 19.69 -2.51 3.91
N VAL A 147 18.46 -2.43 4.42
CA VAL A 147 18.09 -2.75 5.81
C VAL A 147 17.68 -4.20 5.95
N ALA A 148 16.86 -4.69 5.03
CA ALA A 148 16.37 -6.06 5.06
C ALA A 148 15.97 -6.58 3.68
N ASN A 149 16.03 -7.91 3.52
CA ASN A 149 15.41 -8.67 2.44
C ASN A 149 14.36 -9.62 3.02
N ALA A 150 13.30 -9.87 2.26
CA ALA A 150 12.28 -10.81 2.69
C ALA A 150 11.60 -11.54 1.53
N THR A 151 11.07 -12.72 1.87
CA THR A 151 10.05 -13.42 1.10
C THR A 151 8.84 -13.62 1.98
N ILE A 152 7.68 -13.22 1.51
CA ILE A 152 6.43 -13.36 2.26
C ILE A 152 5.37 -14.06 1.42
N THR A 153 4.68 -15.01 2.02
CA THR A 153 3.48 -15.64 1.45
C THR A 153 2.27 -15.19 2.23
N ARG A 154 1.31 -14.65 1.51
CA ARG A 154 -0.02 -14.28 2.02
C ARG A 154 -1.07 -15.21 1.44
N VAL A 155 -2.18 -15.39 2.13
CA VAL A 155 -3.32 -16.18 1.65
C VAL A 155 -4.54 -15.28 1.51
N MET A 156 -5.15 -15.33 0.34
CA MET A 156 -6.41 -14.65 0.07
C MET A 156 -7.55 -15.37 0.77
N VAL A 157 -8.36 -14.63 1.51
CA VAL A 157 -9.50 -15.14 2.30
C VAL A 157 -10.72 -14.27 2.04
N ASP A 158 -11.90 -14.86 2.18
CA ASP A 158 -13.13 -14.12 2.38
C ASP A 158 -13.15 -13.59 3.81
N THR A 159 -13.42 -12.31 3.99
CA THR A 159 -13.27 -11.63 5.29
C THR A 159 -14.26 -12.16 6.32
N GLU A 160 -15.52 -12.36 5.92
CA GLU A 160 -16.58 -12.81 6.85
C GLU A 160 -16.38 -14.28 7.24
N GLU A 161 -16.13 -15.14 6.26
CA GLU A 161 -15.86 -16.56 6.49
C GLU A 161 -14.61 -16.76 7.37
N PHE A 162 -13.55 -15.98 7.10
CA PHE A 162 -12.31 -16.06 7.87
C PHE A 162 -12.54 -15.66 9.33
N LEU A 163 -13.22 -14.53 9.57
CA LEU A 163 -13.53 -14.10 10.93
C LEU A 163 -14.44 -15.10 11.67
N ALA A 164 -15.41 -15.70 10.99
CA ALA A 164 -16.26 -16.73 11.57
C ALA A 164 -15.50 -18.02 11.94
N SER A 165 -14.36 -18.27 11.31
CA SER A 165 -13.51 -19.44 11.58
C SER A 165 -12.53 -19.26 12.74
N VAL A 166 -12.35 -18.02 13.23
CA VAL A 166 -11.43 -17.71 14.35
C VAL A 166 -11.98 -18.33 15.63
N LYS A 167 -11.18 -19.21 16.23
CA LYS A 167 -11.54 -19.80 17.52
C LYS A 167 -11.19 -18.83 18.65
N PRO A 168 -11.99 -18.76 19.71
CA PRO A 168 -11.69 -17.96 20.90
C PRO A 168 -10.47 -18.49 21.64
#